data_fc27089be9658fdf3e2d9b17bf85eb41
#
_entry.id   fc27089be9658fdf3e2d9b17bf85eb41
#
_cell.length_a   1.000
_cell.length_b   1.000
_cell.length_c   1.000
_cell.angle_alpha   90.00
_cell.angle_beta   90.00
_cell.angle_gamma   90.00
#
_symmetry.space_group_name_H-M   'P 1'
#
loop_
_entity.id
_entity.type
_entity.pdbx_description
1 polymer ?
#
loop_
_entity_poly.entity_id
_entity_poly.type
_entity_poly.pdbx_seq_one_letter_code
_entity_poly.pdbx_strand_id
1 'polypeptide(L)'
;MGNIFRFFLFSAITVFLVGCSFFNKEMSCEEILINSYEESSLNNFEKNKFRDLLENRYPQYDEMFASASRETNIEKNLLAAISFQESQWDPRAKSNMGVRGMMMVTLETAALVGVEKRLNPEQNIKGGAKYF
;
A
#
# COMPACT_ATOMS: atom_id res chain seq x y z
N MET A 1 -43.33 -36.57 -32.33
CA MET A 1 -42.72 -35.22 -32.56
C MET A 1 -42.40 -34.48 -31.26
N GLY A 2 -42.25 -35.12 -30.11
CA GLY A 2 -42.07 -34.46 -28.80
C GLY A 2 -40.68 -34.54 -28.18
N ASN A 3 -39.74 -35.34 -28.69
CA ASN A 3 -38.44 -35.54 -27.99
C ASN A 3 -37.26 -34.76 -28.51
N ILE A 4 -37.33 -34.18 -29.69
CA ILE A 4 -36.22 -33.43 -30.31
C ILE A 4 -36.14 -32.01 -29.70
N PHE A 5 -37.28 -31.45 -29.30
CA PHE A 5 -37.35 -30.09 -28.71
C PHE A 5 -36.78 -30.02 -27.27
N ARG A 6 -36.80 -31.13 -26.53
CA ARG A 6 -36.26 -31.19 -25.16
C ARG A 6 -34.74 -31.25 -25.10
N PHE A 7 -34.09 -31.84 -26.12
CA PHE A 7 -32.62 -31.92 -26.16
C PHE A 7 -31.97 -30.58 -26.51
N PHE A 8 -32.63 -29.76 -27.34
CA PHE A 8 -32.08 -28.44 -27.69
C PHE A 8 -32.17 -27.42 -26.53
N LEU A 9 -33.16 -27.53 -25.65
CA LEU A 9 -33.28 -26.63 -24.50
C LEU A 9 -32.21 -26.92 -23.44
N PHE A 10 -31.82 -28.17 -23.23
CA PHE A 10 -30.76 -28.53 -22.27
C PHE A 10 -29.37 -28.15 -22.77
N SER A 11 -29.12 -28.18 -24.05
CA SER A 11 -27.84 -27.79 -24.64
C SER A 11 -27.61 -26.26 -24.56
N ALA A 12 -28.68 -25.46 -24.73
CA ALA A 12 -28.57 -24.00 -24.66
C ALA A 12 -28.34 -23.51 -23.23
N ILE A 13 -28.92 -24.16 -22.22
CA ILE A 13 -28.74 -23.78 -20.79
C ILE A 13 -27.34 -24.16 -20.29
N THR A 14 -26.77 -25.28 -20.73
CA THR A 14 -25.39 -25.68 -20.36
C THR A 14 -24.34 -24.76 -20.94
N VAL A 15 -24.53 -24.26 -22.17
CA VAL A 15 -23.59 -23.30 -22.78
C VAL A 15 -23.64 -21.94 -22.07
N PHE A 16 -24.80 -21.52 -21.54
CA PHE A 16 -24.94 -20.24 -20.82
C PHE A 16 -24.31 -20.28 -19.43
N LEU A 17 -24.30 -21.46 -18.76
CA LEU A 17 -23.70 -21.61 -17.42
C LEU A 17 -22.16 -21.71 -17.47
N VAL A 18 -21.59 -22.20 -18.57
CA VAL A 18 -20.13 -22.25 -18.76
C VAL A 18 -19.57 -20.87 -19.14
N GLY A 19 -20.37 -20.02 -19.79
CA GLY A 19 -19.95 -18.66 -20.17
C GLY A 19 -19.79 -17.68 -18.99
N CYS A 20 -20.54 -17.88 -17.89
CA CYS A 20 -20.42 -17.01 -16.71
C CYS A 20 -19.24 -17.33 -15.81
N SER A 21 -18.61 -18.50 -15.92
CA SER A 21 -17.46 -18.88 -15.09
C SER A 21 -16.12 -18.35 -15.62
N PHE A 22 -16.08 -17.76 -16.80
CA PHE A 22 -14.86 -17.27 -17.45
C PHE A 22 -14.55 -15.79 -17.14
N PHE A 23 -15.42 -15.05 -16.44
CA PHE A 23 -15.30 -13.59 -16.30
C PHE A 23 -14.92 -13.07 -14.92
N ASN A 24 -14.63 -13.93 -13.94
CA ASN A 24 -14.15 -13.51 -12.63
C ASN A 24 -12.80 -14.15 -12.28
N LYS A 25 -11.76 -13.83 -13.05
CA LYS A 25 -10.42 -13.92 -12.50
C LYS A 25 -10.26 -12.67 -11.62
N GLU A 26 -10.45 -12.81 -10.32
CA GLU A 26 -10.04 -11.77 -9.38
C GLU A 26 -8.54 -11.54 -9.58
N MET A 27 -8.17 -10.32 -9.97
CA MET A 27 -6.76 -9.94 -10.08
C MET A 27 -6.13 -10.07 -8.69
N SER A 28 -4.94 -10.67 -8.63
CA SER A 28 -4.17 -10.70 -7.39
C SER A 28 -3.79 -9.27 -6.97
N CYS A 29 -3.54 -9.06 -5.67
CA CYS A 29 -3.04 -7.76 -5.20
C CYS A 29 -1.77 -7.33 -5.94
N GLU A 30 -0.91 -8.28 -6.32
CA GLU A 30 0.30 -8.04 -7.08
C GLU A 30 0.01 -7.55 -8.50
N GLU A 31 -0.93 -8.18 -9.21
CA GLU A 31 -1.38 -7.75 -10.53
C GLU A 31 -2.00 -6.33 -10.49
N ILE A 32 -2.80 -6.03 -9.46
CA ILE A 32 -3.38 -4.69 -9.25
C ILE A 32 -2.28 -3.65 -9.06
N LEU A 33 -1.29 -3.94 -8.22
CA LEU A 33 -0.17 -3.04 -7.96
C LEU A 33 0.67 -2.79 -9.21
N ILE A 34 1.01 -3.84 -9.97
CA ILE A 34 1.76 -3.73 -11.22
C ILE A 34 0.98 -2.87 -12.23
N ASN A 35 -0.30 -3.15 -12.45
CA ASN A 35 -1.13 -2.39 -13.37
C ASN A 35 -1.26 -0.92 -12.95
N SER A 36 -1.51 -0.66 -11.67
CA SER A 36 -1.58 0.70 -11.14
C SER A 36 -0.26 1.47 -11.31
N TYR A 37 0.87 0.78 -11.17
CA TYR A 37 2.19 1.37 -11.39
C TYR A 37 2.42 1.70 -12.87
N GLU A 38 2.08 0.79 -13.79
CA GLU A 38 2.23 1.01 -15.22
C GLU A 38 1.28 2.10 -15.76
N GLU A 39 0.04 2.15 -15.26
CA GLU A 39 -0.96 3.17 -15.63
C GLU A 39 -0.76 4.52 -14.93
N SER A 40 0.16 4.61 -13.97
CA SER A 40 0.41 5.84 -13.24
C SER A 40 0.92 6.96 -14.18
N SER A 41 0.58 8.20 -13.88
CA SER A 41 1.07 9.40 -14.60
C SER A 41 2.54 9.72 -14.33
N LEU A 42 3.24 8.88 -13.55
CA LEU A 42 4.65 9.06 -13.24
C LEU A 42 5.51 8.88 -14.51
N ASN A 43 6.49 9.76 -14.70
CA ASN A 43 7.47 9.58 -15.75
C ASN A 43 8.49 8.48 -15.39
N ASN A 44 9.30 8.05 -16.37
CA ASN A 44 10.25 6.95 -16.17
C ASN A 44 11.29 7.22 -15.07
N PHE A 45 11.69 8.47 -14.86
CA PHE A 45 12.63 8.83 -13.79
C PHE A 45 11.98 8.63 -12.41
N GLU A 46 10.74 9.06 -12.24
CA GLU A 46 9.97 8.89 -11.00
C GLU A 46 9.69 7.42 -10.71
N LYS A 47 9.30 6.65 -11.75
CA LYS A 47 9.09 5.21 -11.65
C LYS A 47 10.36 4.47 -11.22
N ASN A 48 11.50 4.77 -11.83
CA ASN A 48 12.78 4.17 -11.47
C ASN A 48 13.22 4.56 -10.05
N LYS A 49 13.03 5.81 -9.67
CA LYS A 49 13.34 6.29 -8.32
C LYS A 49 12.47 5.60 -7.27
N PHE A 50 11.18 5.46 -7.51
CA PHE A 50 10.28 4.75 -6.60
C PHE A 50 10.70 3.29 -6.43
N ARG A 51 11.01 2.60 -7.53
CA ARG A 51 11.48 1.21 -7.52
C ARG A 51 12.77 1.07 -6.70
N ASP A 52 13.77 1.92 -6.95
CA ASP A 52 15.02 1.92 -6.19
C ASP A 52 14.78 2.09 -4.68
N LEU A 53 13.93 3.02 -4.29
CA LEU A 53 13.59 3.24 -2.88
C LEU A 53 12.82 2.07 -2.26
N LEU A 54 11.93 1.43 -3.02
CA LEU A 54 11.18 0.26 -2.58
C LEU A 54 12.09 -0.96 -2.38
N GLU A 55 13.06 -1.16 -3.26
CA GLU A 55 13.97 -2.30 -3.23
C GLU A 55 15.13 -2.11 -2.24
N ASN A 56 15.67 -0.89 -2.10
CA ASN A 56 16.92 -0.64 -1.38
C ASN A 56 16.74 0.11 -0.05
N ARG A 57 15.68 0.91 0.11
CA ARG A 57 15.46 1.70 1.33
C ARG A 57 14.36 1.12 2.22
N TYR A 58 13.18 0.87 1.65
CA TYR A 58 12.00 0.41 2.40
C TYR A 58 12.25 -0.85 3.24
N PRO A 59 12.96 -1.90 2.76
CA PRO A 59 13.15 -3.13 3.52
C PRO A 59 13.83 -2.94 4.88
N GLN A 60 14.61 -1.88 5.04
CA GLN A 60 15.27 -1.55 6.31
C GLN A 60 14.28 -1.15 7.41
N TYR A 61 13.07 -0.76 7.05
CA TYR A 61 12.03 -0.24 7.94
C TYR A 61 10.75 -1.08 7.98
N ASP A 62 10.65 -2.12 7.16
CA ASP A 62 9.42 -2.94 7.02
C ASP A 62 8.92 -3.46 8.38
N GLU A 63 9.82 -4.01 9.21
CA GLU A 63 9.44 -4.52 10.54
C GLU A 63 9.04 -3.39 11.51
N MET A 64 9.60 -2.19 11.36
CA MET A 64 9.18 -1.03 12.16
C MET A 64 7.74 -0.60 11.82
N PHE A 65 7.38 -0.62 10.54
CA PHE A 65 5.99 -0.42 10.10
C PHE A 65 5.06 -1.53 10.58
N ALA A 66 5.51 -2.80 10.51
CA ALA A 66 4.74 -3.93 11.02
C ALA A 66 4.51 -3.82 12.55
N SER A 67 5.52 -3.39 13.31
CA SER A 67 5.40 -3.14 14.74
C SER A 67 4.42 -2.02 15.05
N ALA A 68 4.51 -0.90 14.34
CA ALA A 68 3.58 0.22 14.50
C ALA A 68 2.14 -0.15 14.14
N SER A 69 1.96 -0.92 13.07
CA SER A 69 0.66 -1.47 12.65
C SER A 69 0.00 -2.30 13.75
N ARG A 70 0.76 -3.21 14.37
CA ARG A 70 0.26 -4.03 15.49
C ARG A 70 -0.14 -3.19 16.72
N GLU A 71 0.60 -2.10 16.99
CA GLU A 71 0.33 -1.23 18.15
C GLU A 71 -0.89 -0.32 17.94
N THR A 72 -1.14 0.11 16.70
CA THR A 72 -2.16 1.13 16.40
C THR A 72 -3.38 0.57 15.67
N ASN A 73 -3.32 -0.70 15.23
CA ASN A 73 -4.33 -1.34 14.37
C ASN A 73 -4.54 -0.62 13.02
N ILE A 74 -3.56 0.15 12.58
CA ILE A 74 -3.55 0.76 11.24
C ILE A 74 -2.78 -0.16 10.29
N GLU A 75 -3.28 -0.34 9.07
CA GLU A 75 -2.69 -1.26 8.09
C GLU A 75 -1.24 -0.84 7.74
N LYS A 76 -0.31 -1.83 7.73
CA LYS A 76 1.14 -1.60 7.54
C LYS A 76 1.46 -0.84 6.26
N ASN A 77 0.85 -1.25 5.15
CA ASN A 77 1.15 -0.64 3.85
C ASN A 77 0.60 0.79 3.75
N LEU A 78 -0.47 1.10 4.48
CA LEU A 78 -0.97 2.48 4.59
C LEU A 78 0.04 3.35 5.33
N LEU A 79 0.56 2.89 6.47
CA LEU A 79 1.61 3.63 7.20
C LEU A 79 2.86 3.83 6.34
N ALA A 80 3.27 2.80 5.59
CA ALA A 80 4.40 2.88 4.68
C ALA A 80 4.15 3.87 3.54
N ALA A 81 2.94 3.90 2.97
CA ALA A 81 2.56 4.83 1.91
C ALA A 81 2.54 6.29 2.41
N ILE A 82 2.00 6.53 3.60
CA ILE A 82 2.05 7.86 4.24
C ILE A 82 3.50 8.31 4.43
N SER A 83 4.35 7.45 4.99
CA SER A 83 5.76 7.74 5.19
C SER A 83 6.52 7.99 3.88
N PHE A 84 6.17 7.28 2.81
CA PHE A 84 6.72 7.56 1.48
C PHE A 84 6.34 8.95 1.00
N GLN A 85 5.08 9.33 1.12
CA GLN A 85 4.58 10.65 0.74
C GLN A 85 5.24 11.77 1.55
N GLU A 86 5.47 11.55 2.85
CA GLU A 86 6.06 12.54 3.75
C GLU A 86 7.57 12.73 3.54
N SER A 87 8.32 11.66 3.31
CA SER A 87 9.79 11.71 3.33
C SER A 87 10.49 10.80 2.34
N GLN A 88 9.76 10.01 1.55
CA GLN A 88 10.33 8.92 0.73
C GLN A 88 11.14 7.93 1.60
N TRP A 89 10.63 7.66 2.81
CA TRP A 89 11.28 6.82 3.83
C TRP A 89 12.67 7.33 4.27
N ASP A 90 12.92 8.64 4.26
CA ASP A 90 14.18 9.19 4.79
C ASP A 90 14.06 9.49 6.30
N PRO A 91 14.79 8.75 7.16
CA PRO A 91 14.75 8.98 8.61
C PRO A 91 15.38 10.32 9.02
N ARG A 92 16.14 10.94 8.13
CA ARG A 92 16.80 12.24 8.37
C ARG A 92 16.06 13.41 7.74
N ALA A 93 14.88 13.18 7.18
CA ALA A 93 14.09 14.24 6.56
C ALA A 93 13.82 15.39 7.53
N LYS A 94 13.93 16.61 7.02
CA LYS A 94 13.70 17.85 7.74
C LYS A 94 13.06 18.87 6.80
N SER A 95 12.02 19.54 7.29
CA SER A 95 11.44 20.68 6.57
C SER A 95 11.89 22.02 7.17
N ASN A 96 11.66 23.08 6.42
CA ASN A 96 11.88 24.46 6.87
C ASN A 96 10.95 24.84 8.05
N MET A 97 9.81 24.15 8.20
CA MET A 97 8.86 24.36 9.28
C MET A 97 9.18 23.52 10.54
N GLY A 98 10.33 22.82 10.55
CA GLY A 98 10.82 22.11 11.74
C GLY A 98 10.21 20.71 11.94
N VAL A 99 9.43 20.18 10.99
CA VAL A 99 8.99 18.77 11.03
C VAL A 99 10.15 17.85 10.67
N ARG A 100 10.18 16.63 11.22
CA ARG A 100 11.34 15.74 11.13
C ARG A 100 10.99 14.27 11.04
N GLY A 101 11.88 13.53 10.36
CA GLY A 101 11.87 12.06 10.29
C GLY A 101 10.88 11.51 9.28
N MET A 102 10.73 10.21 9.27
CA MET A 102 10.01 9.46 8.23
C MET A 102 8.54 9.83 8.09
N MET A 103 7.87 10.14 9.22
CA MET A 103 6.46 10.55 9.26
C MET A 103 6.32 12.07 9.47
N MET A 104 7.39 12.85 9.26
CA MET A 104 7.43 14.31 9.34
C MET A 104 6.74 14.87 10.61
N VAL A 105 7.13 14.34 11.77
CA VAL A 105 6.52 14.67 13.07
C VAL A 105 6.98 16.03 13.56
N THR A 106 6.03 16.88 13.99
CA THR A 106 6.31 18.18 14.62
C THR A 106 6.86 18.01 16.05
N LEU A 107 7.37 19.08 16.67
CA LEU A 107 7.72 19.06 18.10
C LEU A 107 6.49 18.85 18.99
N GLU A 108 5.41 19.50 18.65
CA GLU A 108 4.14 19.41 19.40
C GLU A 108 3.56 17.99 19.31
N THR A 109 3.45 17.43 18.10
CA THR A 109 3.01 16.04 17.93
C THR A 109 3.93 15.07 18.68
N ALA A 110 5.25 15.25 18.59
CA ALA A 110 6.22 14.41 19.28
C ALA A 110 5.98 14.39 20.81
N ALA A 111 5.76 15.57 21.40
CA ALA A 111 5.45 15.69 22.83
C ALA A 111 4.12 14.99 23.19
N LEU A 112 3.10 15.13 22.33
CA LEU A 112 1.78 14.54 22.55
C LEU A 112 1.82 13.00 22.54
N VAL A 113 2.59 12.39 21.63
CA VAL A 113 2.64 10.93 21.44
C VAL A 113 3.85 10.26 22.09
N GLY A 114 4.69 11.00 22.84
CA GLY A 114 5.82 10.49 23.59
C GLY A 114 7.05 10.14 22.72
N VAL A 115 7.28 10.89 21.64
CA VAL A 115 8.48 10.76 20.79
C VAL A 115 9.59 11.67 21.30
N GLU A 116 10.64 11.10 21.85
CA GLU A 116 11.80 11.85 22.36
C GLU A 116 12.79 12.22 21.24
N LYS A 117 13.01 11.27 20.30
CA LYS A 117 14.00 11.40 19.22
C LYS A 117 13.33 11.31 17.87
N ARG A 118 12.86 12.43 17.33
CA ARG A 118 12.13 12.50 16.05
C ARG A 118 12.92 12.00 14.83
N LEU A 119 14.26 11.91 14.90
CA LEU A 119 15.11 11.32 13.84
C LEU A 119 15.43 9.83 14.10
N ASN A 120 14.96 9.25 15.20
CA ASN A 120 14.98 7.80 15.37
C ASN A 120 13.81 7.21 14.57
N PRO A 121 14.08 6.33 13.59
CA PRO A 121 13.03 5.86 12.68
C PRO A 121 11.92 5.10 13.41
N GLU A 122 12.24 4.23 14.36
CA GLU A 122 11.25 3.46 15.12
C GLU A 122 10.33 4.37 15.94
N GLN A 123 10.89 5.29 16.71
CA GLN A 123 10.09 6.25 17.49
C GLN A 123 9.24 7.16 16.58
N ASN A 124 9.78 7.58 15.45
CA ASN A 124 9.09 8.46 14.53
C ASN A 124 7.92 7.76 13.83
N ILE A 125 8.12 6.52 13.34
CA ILE A 125 7.07 5.72 12.72
C ILE A 125 5.95 5.42 13.73
N LYS A 126 6.30 4.93 14.93
CA LYS A 126 5.31 4.65 15.99
C LYS A 126 4.57 5.91 16.44
N GLY A 127 5.28 7.02 16.61
CA GLY A 127 4.66 8.29 16.98
C GLY A 127 3.74 8.84 15.90
N GLY A 128 4.15 8.80 14.64
CA GLY A 128 3.30 9.16 13.50
C GLY A 128 2.05 8.28 13.45
N ALA A 129 2.21 6.96 13.56
CA ALA A 129 1.08 6.04 13.56
C ALA A 129 0.09 6.27 14.73
N LYS A 130 0.56 6.66 15.92
CA LYS A 130 -0.31 6.98 17.05
C LYS A 130 -1.08 8.30 16.88
N TYR A 131 -0.59 9.18 16.06
CA TYR A 131 -1.21 10.47 15.78
C TYR A 131 -2.38 10.37 14.80
N PHE A 132 -2.36 9.36 13.90
CA PHE A 132 -3.45 9.06 12.96
C PHE A 132 -4.61 8.34 13.63
#